data_fb7f45d3dedb8381f75e35d9c2016bd4
#
_entry.id   fb7f45d3dedb8381f75e35d9c2016bd4
#
_cell.length_a   1.000
_cell.length_b   1.000
_cell.length_c   1.000
_cell.angle_alpha   90.00
_cell.angle_beta   90.00
_cell.angle_gamma   90.00
#
_symmetry.space_group_name_H-M   'P 1'
#
loop_
_entity.id
_entity.type
_entity.pdbx_description
1 polymer ?
#
loop_
_entity_poly.entity_id
_entity_poly.type
_entity_poly.pdbx_seq_one_letter_code
_entity_poly.pdbx_strand_id
1 'polypeptide(L)'
;MKIDGTRTQDRAIELVLDYYSAFNRGDWPGMQALLADDVIHELNEGPREVGLPAFAAFQQRMARSYREQLHDIVVMATQDGTRAAAEYVVHGEYIADDEGLPPARGQHYVLPGGAFFAIEEGRIGRISNYYNLQDWIAKVRG
;
A
#
# COMPACT_ATOMS: atom_id res chain seq x y z
N MET A 1 9.55 -4.14 34.00
CA MET A 1 8.74 -3.08 33.41
C MET A 1 7.59 -3.70 32.64
N LYS A 2 6.42 -3.20 32.85
CA LYS A 2 5.23 -3.71 32.19
C LYS A 2 5.14 -3.13 30.77
N ILE A 3 5.01 -3.99 29.78
CA ILE A 3 4.81 -3.52 28.41
C ILE A 3 3.37 -3.05 28.26
N ASP A 4 3.21 -1.81 27.89
CA ASP A 4 1.91 -1.23 27.65
C ASP A 4 1.41 -1.67 26.27
N GLY A 5 0.26 -2.37 26.20
CA GLY A 5 -0.37 -2.79 24.96
C GLY A 5 -0.71 -1.59 24.06
N THR A 6 -1.10 -0.46 24.66
CA THR A 6 -1.36 0.78 23.92
C THR A 6 -0.12 1.23 23.16
N ARG A 7 1.05 1.16 23.78
CA ARG A 7 2.31 1.54 23.15
C ARG A 7 2.66 0.66 21.95
N THR A 8 2.42 -0.65 22.05
CA THR A 8 2.65 -1.59 20.96
C THR A 8 1.69 -1.31 19.80
N GLN A 9 0.43 -1.06 20.13
CA GLN A 9 -0.59 -0.69 19.16
C GLN A 9 -0.23 0.62 18.45
N ASP A 10 0.21 1.63 19.19
CA ASP A 10 0.58 2.93 18.64
C ASP A 10 1.80 2.82 17.71
N ARG A 11 2.77 1.99 18.06
CA ARG A 11 3.94 1.75 17.19
C ARG A 11 3.54 1.09 15.87
N ALA A 12 2.60 0.17 15.91
CA ALA A 12 2.09 -0.46 14.68
C ALA A 12 1.40 0.58 13.79
N ILE A 13 0.59 1.45 14.38
CA ILE A 13 -0.08 2.53 13.66
C ILE A 13 0.96 3.48 13.04
N GLU A 14 1.96 3.89 13.81
CA GLU A 14 3.03 4.78 13.33
C GLU A 14 3.80 4.14 12.16
N LEU A 15 4.11 2.85 12.25
CA LEU A 15 4.82 2.13 11.21
C LEU A 15 4.05 2.18 9.88
N VAL A 16 2.75 1.93 9.92
CA VAL A 16 1.90 1.97 8.72
C VAL A 16 1.76 3.39 8.20
N LEU A 17 1.60 4.37 9.09
CA LEU A 17 1.56 5.78 8.68
C LEU A 17 2.86 6.23 8.02
N ASP A 18 4.01 5.81 8.55
CA ASP A 18 5.32 6.10 7.96
C ASP A 18 5.44 5.49 6.57
N TYR A 19 4.93 4.27 6.39
CA TYR A 19 4.89 3.58 5.11
C TYR A 19 4.11 4.40 4.07
N TYR A 20 2.91 4.87 4.42
CA TYR A 20 2.10 5.69 3.51
C TYR A 20 2.66 7.10 3.32
N SER A 21 3.31 7.66 4.33
CA SER A 21 3.99 8.94 4.19
C SER A 21 5.12 8.84 3.15
N ALA A 22 5.90 7.77 3.20
CA ALA A 22 6.94 7.51 2.20
C ALA A 22 6.33 7.33 0.80
N PHE A 23 5.23 6.60 0.70
CA PHE A 23 4.50 6.45 -0.56
C PHE A 23 4.12 7.82 -1.14
N ASN A 24 3.51 8.67 -0.33
CA ASN A 24 3.04 9.98 -0.80
C ASN A 24 4.18 10.92 -1.20
N ARG A 25 5.38 10.73 -0.63
CA ARG A 25 6.56 11.49 -1.05
C ARG A 25 7.26 10.89 -2.27
N GLY A 26 6.83 9.71 -2.73
CA GLY A 26 7.55 8.97 -3.76
C GLY A 26 8.88 8.42 -3.29
N ASP A 27 9.02 8.21 -1.99
CA ASP A 27 10.24 7.68 -1.38
C ASP A 27 10.19 6.15 -1.34
N TRP A 28 10.47 5.52 -2.48
CA TRP A 28 10.41 4.07 -2.61
C TRP A 28 11.40 3.35 -1.69
N PRO A 29 12.66 3.79 -1.59
CA PRO A 29 13.58 3.20 -0.61
C PRO A 29 13.10 3.35 0.83
N GLY A 30 12.46 4.47 1.17
CA GLY A 30 11.89 4.68 2.51
C GLY A 30 10.80 3.68 2.85
N MET A 31 9.95 3.34 1.87
CA MET A 31 8.96 2.27 2.04
C MET A 31 9.64 0.93 2.29
N GLN A 32 10.63 0.59 1.46
CA GLN A 32 11.35 -0.69 1.55
C GLN A 32 12.04 -0.86 2.91
N ALA A 33 12.58 0.23 3.47
CA ALA A 33 13.27 0.19 4.75
C ALA A 33 12.37 -0.23 5.93
N LEU A 34 11.05 -0.10 5.77
CA LEU A 34 10.07 -0.48 6.79
C LEU A 34 9.61 -1.94 6.67
N LEU A 35 10.04 -2.65 5.63
CA LEU A 35 9.58 -3.99 5.31
C LEU A 35 10.60 -5.05 5.73
N ALA A 36 10.09 -6.24 6.06
CA ALA A 36 10.94 -7.41 6.24
C ALA A 36 11.53 -7.84 4.90
N ASP A 37 12.71 -8.47 4.92
CA ASP A 37 13.39 -8.93 3.70
C ASP A 37 12.54 -9.92 2.91
N ASP A 38 11.76 -10.74 3.60
CA ASP A 38 10.88 -11.76 3.04
C ASP A 38 9.41 -11.31 2.99
N VAL A 39 9.17 -10.02 2.91
CA VAL A 39 7.82 -9.44 2.90
C VAL A 39 6.93 -10.12 1.85
N ILE A 40 5.69 -10.40 2.26
CA ILE A 40 4.66 -10.96 1.38
C ILE A 40 3.78 -9.80 0.91
N HIS A 41 3.66 -9.65 -0.38
CA HIS A 41 2.85 -8.61 -1.00
C HIS A 41 1.74 -9.26 -1.81
N GLU A 42 0.50 -8.95 -1.47
CA GLU A 42 -0.69 -9.52 -2.11
C GLU A 42 -1.59 -8.40 -2.61
N LEU A 43 -1.99 -8.52 -3.87
CA LEU A 43 -3.06 -7.70 -4.45
C LEU A 43 -4.27 -8.61 -4.62
N ASN A 44 -5.46 -8.15 -4.23
CA ASN A 44 -6.66 -8.97 -4.38
C ASN A 44 -6.98 -9.31 -5.83
N GLU A 45 -6.44 -8.53 -6.77
CA GLU A 45 -6.67 -8.71 -8.22
C GLU A 45 -5.42 -9.26 -8.93
N GLY A 46 -4.41 -9.69 -8.19
CA GLY A 46 -3.15 -10.11 -8.77
C GLY A 46 -2.47 -11.23 -8.00
N PRO A 47 -1.27 -11.59 -8.41
CA PRO A 47 -0.53 -12.68 -7.78
C PRO A 47 0.07 -12.25 -6.43
N ARG A 48 0.38 -13.27 -5.63
CA ARG A 48 1.15 -13.10 -4.42
C ARG A 48 2.63 -13.06 -4.76
N GLU A 49 3.34 -12.07 -4.26
CA GLU A 49 4.77 -11.91 -4.46
C GLU A 49 5.51 -11.95 -3.12
N VAL A 50 6.72 -12.47 -3.12
CA VAL A 50 7.51 -12.64 -1.90
C VAL A 50 8.89 -11.99 -2.07
N GLY A 51 9.29 -11.20 -1.08
CA GLY A 51 10.63 -10.62 -0.96
C GLY A 51 10.73 -9.18 -1.44
N LEU A 52 11.73 -8.49 -0.90
CA LEU A 52 11.99 -7.08 -1.24
C LEU A 52 12.28 -6.87 -2.74
N PRO A 53 13.06 -7.72 -3.42
CA PRO A 53 13.28 -7.50 -4.86
C PRO A 53 11.99 -7.49 -5.68
N ALA A 54 11.05 -8.39 -5.37
CA ALA A 54 9.75 -8.43 -6.05
C ALA A 54 8.94 -7.17 -5.74
N PHE A 55 8.96 -6.73 -4.48
CA PHE A 55 8.28 -5.50 -4.08
C PHE A 55 8.86 -4.28 -4.79
N ALA A 56 10.17 -4.16 -4.87
CA ALA A 56 10.83 -3.06 -5.57
C ALA A 56 10.47 -3.04 -7.06
N ALA A 57 10.43 -4.20 -7.70
CA ALA A 57 10.00 -4.31 -9.10
C ALA A 57 8.55 -3.88 -9.28
N PHE A 58 7.67 -4.25 -8.35
CA PHE A 58 6.28 -3.80 -8.35
C PHE A 58 6.19 -2.28 -8.24
N GLN A 59 6.95 -1.66 -7.32
CA GLN A 59 6.96 -0.21 -7.18
C GLN A 59 7.35 0.49 -8.48
N GLN A 60 8.36 -0.04 -9.18
CA GLN A 60 8.82 0.54 -10.45
C GLN A 60 7.74 0.45 -11.54
N ARG A 61 7.05 -0.69 -11.64
CA ARG A 61 5.96 -0.85 -12.60
C ARG A 61 4.83 0.13 -12.31
N MET A 62 4.45 0.27 -11.04
CA MET A 62 3.38 1.18 -10.65
C MET A 62 3.76 2.64 -10.90
N ALA A 63 4.99 3.03 -10.55
CA ALA A 63 5.45 4.41 -10.74
C ALA A 63 5.49 4.81 -12.22
N ARG A 64 5.70 3.85 -13.12
CA ARG A 64 5.71 4.11 -14.55
C ARG A 64 4.33 4.45 -15.10
N SER A 65 3.29 3.78 -14.58
CA SER A 65 1.93 3.89 -15.14
C SER A 65 1.00 4.80 -14.34
N TYR A 66 1.31 5.03 -13.07
CA TYR A 66 0.39 5.73 -12.16
C TYR A 66 1.11 6.79 -11.34
N ARG A 67 0.42 7.92 -11.15
CA ARG A 67 0.79 8.93 -10.14
C ARG A 67 -0.32 8.98 -9.13
N GLU A 68 -0.02 8.58 -7.90
CA GLU A 68 -1.06 8.45 -6.88
C GLU A 68 -0.67 9.15 -5.58
N GLN A 69 -1.67 9.77 -4.96
CA GLN A 69 -1.59 10.30 -3.61
C GLN A 69 -2.72 9.69 -2.80
N LEU A 70 -2.42 9.28 -1.59
CA LEU A 70 -3.43 8.73 -0.68
C LEU A 70 -3.92 9.82 0.25
N HIS A 71 -5.24 9.94 0.34
CA HIS A 71 -5.92 10.91 1.18
C HIS A 71 -6.80 10.19 2.19
N ASP A 72 -7.17 10.89 3.26
CA ASP A 72 -8.11 10.39 4.27
C ASP A 72 -7.65 9.05 4.86
N ILE A 73 -6.35 8.93 5.14
CA ILE A 73 -5.76 7.69 5.63
C ILE A 73 -6.18 7.47 7.09
N VAL A 74 -6.80 6.33 7.36
CA VAL A 74 -7.15 5.89 8.70
C VAL A 74 -6.48 4.55 8.95
N VAL A 75 -5.69 4.45 10.01
CA VAL A 75 -4.96 3.23 10.36
C VAL A 75 -5.47 2.72 11.70
N MET A 76 -5.74 1.44 11.76
CA MET A 76 -6.16 0.71 12.94
C MET A 76 -5.20 -0.43 13.19
N ALA A 77 -4.99 -0.79 14.45
CA ALA A 77 -4.09 -1.89 14.79
C ALA A 77 -4.65 -2.69 15.95
N THR A 78 -4.25 -3.96 16.01
CA THR A 78 -4.55 -4.80 17.16
C THR A 78 -3.76 -4.34 18.38
N GLN A 79 -4.27 -4.65 19.55
CA GLN A 79 -3.65 -4.23 20.80
C GLN A 79 -2.21 -4.73 20.94
N ASP A 80 -1.94 -5.94 20.43
CA ASP A 80 -0.59 -6.52 20.48
C ASP A 80 0.34 -6.00 19.38
N GLY A 81 -0.17 -5.17 18.45
CA GLY A 81 0.64 -4.58 17.40
C GLY A 81 1.12 -5.54 16.32
N THR A 82 0.54 -6.75 16.23
CA THR A 82 0.96 -7.73 15.23
C THR A 82 0.18 -7.63 13.93
N ARG A 83 -0.96 -6.93 13.94
CA ARG A 83 -1.81 -6.75 12.76
C ARG A 83 -2.29 -5.32 12.68
N ALA A 84 -2.42 -4.82 11.48
CA ALA A 84 -2.97 -3.49 11.24
C ALA A 84 -3.82 -3.50 9.98
N ALA A 85 -4.68 -2.49 9.88
CA ALA A 85 -5.50 -2.26 8.70
C ALA A 85 -5.51 -0.77 8.41
N ALA A 86 -5.67 -0.43 7.14
CA ALA A 86 -5.80 0.96 6.71
C ALA A 86 -6.91 1.08 5.68
N GLU A 87 -7.60 2.22 5.72
CA GLU A 87 -8.44 2.63 4.62
C GLU A 87 -7.99 4.01 4.15
N TYR A 88 -8.20 4.30 2.89
CA TYR A 88 -7.77 5.55 2.28
C TYR A 88 -8.53 5.80 0.99
N VAL A 89 -8.35 7.00 0.45
CA VAL A 89 -8.89 7.36 -0.87
C VAL A 89 -7.69 7.66 -1.77
N VAL A 90 -7.60 6.95 -2.89
CA VAL A 90 -6.54 7.16 -3.88
C VAL A 90 -6.98 8.27 -4.82
N HIS A 91 -6.15 9.31 -4.95
CA HIS A 91 -6.27 10.32 -5.98
C HIS A 91 -5.15 10.06 -6.99
N GLY A 92 -5.52 9.62 -8.17
CA GLY A 92 -4.54 9.13 -9.12
C GLY A 92 -4.67 9.71 -10.51
N GLU A 93 -3.60 9.52 -11.27
CA GLU A 93 -3.52 9.86 -12.69
C GLU A 93 -2.90 8.67 -13.42
N TYR A 94 -3.57 8.21 -14.47
CA TYR A 94 -3.11 7.08 -15.28
C TYR A 94 -2.27 7.63 -16.43
N ILE A 95 -0.92 7.53 -16.29
CA ILE A 95 0.03 8.26 -17.13
C ILE A 95 0.67 7.45 -18.25
N ALA A 96 0.68 6.12 -18.12
CA ALA A 96 1.23 5.23 -19.15
C ALA A 96 0.49 3.90 -19.12
N ASP A 97 0.37 3.26 -20.29
CA ASP A 97 -0.36 2.00 -20.41
C ASP A 97 0.16 0.94 -19.44
N ASP A 98 -0.78 0.24 -18.81
CA ASP A 98 -0.51 -0.94 -18.01
C ASP A 98 -1.15 -2.15 -18.69
N GLU A 99 -0.40 -3.24 -18.73
CA GLU A 99 -0.78 -4.43 -19.48
C GLU A 99 -2.14 -4.99 -19.04
N GLY A 100 -2.99 -5.30 -20.01
CA GLY A 100 -4.31 -5.86 -19.75
C GLY A 100 -5.37 -4.85 -19.32
N LEU A 101 -5.05 -3.55 -19.28
CA LEU A 101 -5.95 -2.50 -18.83
C LEU A 101 -6.25 -1.52 -19.99
N PRO A 102 -7.27 -0.65 -19.86
CA PRO A 102 -7.57 0.34 -20.88
C PRO A 102 -6.37 1.24 -21.17
N PRO A 103 -6.33 1.90 -22.36
CA PRO A 103 -5.21 2.80 -22.68
C PRO A 103 -5.13 4.00 -21.75
N ALA A 104 -3.90 4.42 -21.44
CA ALA A 104 -3.65 5.61 -20.63
C ALA A 104 -3.67 6.87 -21.52
N ARG A 105 -4.29 7.94 -21.02
CA ARG A 105 -4.33 9.25 -21.66
C ARG A 105 -4.33 10.39 -20.63
N GLY A 106 -3.78 10.14 -19.43
CA GLY A 106 -3.76 11.11 -18.36
C GLY A 106 -5.06 11.19 -17.55
N GLN A 107 -5.88 10.16 -17.57
CA GLN A 107 -7.15 10.14 -16.82
C GLN A 107 -6.90 10.28 -15.33
N HIS A 108 -7.66 11.16 -14.70
CA HIS A 108 -7.68 11.29 -13.25
C HIS A 108 -8.77 10.39 -12.67
N TYR A 109 -8.50 9.82 -11.50
CA TYR A 109 -9.47 8.98 -10.81
C TYR A 109 -9.37 9.17 -9.31
N VAL A 110 -10.49 8.92 -8.64
CA VAL A 110 -10.61 8.89 -7.18
C VAL A 110 -11.21 7.53 -6.83
N LEU A 111 -10.52 6.75 -6.02
CA LEU A 111 -10.91 5.38 -5.75
C LEU A 111 -10.64 5.04 -4.29
N PRO A 112 -11.64 4.51 -3.56
CA PRO A 112 -11.38 4.01 -2.21
C PRO A 112 -10.55 2.73 -2.26
N GLY A 113 -9.71 2.55 -1.25
CA GLY A 113 -8.89 1.36 -1.11
C GLY A 113 -8.62 1.04 0.33
N GLY A 114 -8.04 -0.11 0.56
CA GLY A 114 -7.66 -0.55 1.89
C GLY A 114 -6.59 -1.60 1.85
N ALA A 115 -5.96 -1.83 3.00
CA ALA A 115 -4.91 -2.82 3.11
C ALA A 115 -4.88 -3.43 4.49
N PHE A 116 -4.39 -4.65 4.56
CA PHE A 116 -4.14 -5.36 5.81
C PHE A 116 -2.66 -5.68 5.93
N PHE A 117 -2.13 -5.59 7.14
CA PHE A 117 -0.71 -5.72 7.43
C PHE A 117 -0.47 -6.74 8.51
N ALA A 118 0.58 -7.55 8.35
CA ALA A 118 1.16 -8.32 9.45
C ALA A 118 2.49 -7.65 9.82
N ILE A 119 2.76 -7.54 11.12
CA ILE A 119 3.93 -6.83 11.64
C ILE A 119 4.72 -7.80 12.53
N GLU A 120 6.01 -7.91 12.27
CA GLU A 120 6.93 -8.78 12.99
C GLU A 120 8.21 -8.01 13.29
N GLU A 121 8.61 -8.00 14.55
CA GLU A 121 9.88 -7.38 14.99
C GLU A 121 10.05 -5.94 14.50
N GLY A 122 8.96 -5.16 14.54
CA GLY A 122 8.99 -3.75 14.15
C GLY A 122 9.04 -3.50 12.65
N ARG A 123 8.83 -4.53 11.82
CA ARG A 123 8.80 -4.43 10.35
C ARG A 123 7.52 -5.01 9.80
N ILE A 124 7.15 -4.53 8.62
CA ILE A 124 5.97 -5.04 7.93
C ILE A 124 6.38 -6.32 7.20
N GLY A 125 5.76 -7.45 7.60
CA GLY A 125 6.05 -8.76 7.00
C GLY A 125 5.06 -9.19 5.93
N ARG A 126 3.87 -8.55 5.87
CA ARG A 126 2.87 -8.83 4.85
C ARG A 126 2.02 -7.59 4.61
N ILE A 127 1.72 -7.35 3.34
CA ILE A 127 0.80 -6.30 2.92
C ILE A 127 -0.19 -6.92 1.95
N SER A 128 -1.48 -6.84 2.27
CA SER A 128 -2.55 -7.32 1.38
C SER A 128 -3.41 -6.12 0.99
N ASN A 129 -3.39 -5.77 -0.28
CA ASN A 129 -4.11 -4.60 -0.80
C ASN A 129 -5.42 -5.01 -1.44
N TYR A 130 -6.46 -4.22 -1.20
CA TYR A 130 -7.80 -4.44 -1.74
C TYR A 130 -8.32 -3.16 -2.36
N TYR A 131 -8.80 -3.27 -3.58
CA TYR A 131 -9.47 -2.19 -4.28
C TYR A 131 -10.42 -2.78 -5.33
N ASN A 132 -11.34 -1.97 -5.82
CA ASN A 132 -12.31 -2.41 -6.82
C ASN A 132 -11.77 -2.12 -8.22
N LEU A 133 -11.16 -3.12 -8.84
CA LEU A 133 -10.58 -3.00 -10.17
C LEU A 133 -11.62 -2.64 -11.22
N GLN A 134 -12.82 -3.21 -11.13
CA GLN A 134 -13.89 -2.94 -12.10
C GLN A 134 -14.35 -1.48 -12.03
N ASP A 135 -14.42 -0.93 -10.83
CA ASP A 135 -14.74 0.49 -10.64
C ASP A 135 -13.65 1.39 -11.21
N TRP A 136 -12.38 1.02 -10.99
CA TRP A 136 -11.25 1.76 -11.58
C TRP A 136 -11.32 1.74 -13.11
N ILE A 137 -11.55 0.56 -13.70
CA ILE A 137 -11.69 0.42 -15.17
C ILE A 137 -12.80 1.31 -15.69
N ALA A 138 -13.95 1.31 -15.03
CA ALA A 138 -15.08 2.15 -15.43
C ALA A 138 -14.73 3.63 -15.38
N LYS A 139 -13.99 4.07 -14.36
CA LYS A 139 -13.57 5.48 -14.21
C LYS A 139 -12.61 5.93 -15.30
N VAL A 140 -11.65 5.08 -15.70
CA VAL A 140 -10.62 5.48 -16.67
C VAL A 140 -11.05 5.25 -18.11
N ARG A 141 -12.05 4.41 -18.34
CA ARG A 141 -12.56 4.10 -19.68
C ARG A 141 -13.40 5.26 -20.28
N GLY A 142 -14.03 6.02 -19.44
CA GLY A 142 -14.94 7.12 -19.79
C GLY A 142 -14.32 8.34 -20.50
#